data_7e0bb4c9692dd6395c74472d6389924c
#
_entry.id   7e0bb4c9692dd6395c74472d6389924c
#
_cell.length_a   1.000
_cell.length_b   1.000
_cell.length_c   1.000
_cell.angle_alpha   90.00
_cell.angle_beta   90.00
_cell.angle_gamma   90.00
#
_symmetry.space_group_name_H-M   'P 1'
#
loop_
_entity.id
_entity.type
_entity.pdbx_description
1 polymer ?
#
loop_
_entity_poly.entity_id
_entity_poly.type
_entity_poly.pdbx_seq_one_letter_code
_entity_poly.pdbx_strand_id
1 'polypeptide(L)'
;MFGCLSRRSILAGVAAVTTAGCLGGSDEDIQSETYGDWFRGANNFEGTVDRTDRSDVTVDVGAGSGLAFGPAAVRISVGTTVRWEWTGRGGQHNVVEEDGVFESDLYFDEGETFSHTFDGPGVYRYVCTPHQTQGMLGAVEVVE
;
A
#
# COMPACT_ATOMS: atom_id res chain seq x y z
N MET A 1 2.88 -31.20 -46.91
CA MET A 1 2.79 -30.88 -46.52
C MET A 1 2.41 -30.34 -45.66
N PHE A 2 2.49 -30.41 -45.76
CA PHE A 2 2.31 -29.87 -45.03
C PHE A 2 1.88 -29.34 -44.16
N GLY A 3 1.91 -29.56 -44.10
CA GLY A 3 1.63 -28.93 -43.34
C GLY A 3 1.50 -28.40 -42.55
N CYS A 4 1.53 -28.32 -42.82
CA CYS A 4 1.56 -27.64 -42.16
C CYS A 4 1.04 -27.24 -41.39
N LEU A 5 0.81 -27.37 -41.57
CA LEU A 5 0.41 -26.92 -40.98
C LEU A 5 0.11 -26.78 -39.94
N SER A 6 0.04 -26.87 -40.01
CA SER A 6 -0.14 -26.70 -39.06
C SER A 6 0.11 -26.14 -38.13
N ARG A 7 0.42 -26.04 -38.13
CA ARG A 7 0.87 -25.55 -37.39
C ARG A 7 0.37 -24.78 -36.72
N ARG A 8 0.19 -24.66 -36.88
CA ARG A 8 -0.06 -23.94 -36.39
C ARG A 8 -0.87 -23.78 -35.53
N SER A 9 -0.97 -23.91 -35.80
CA SER A 9 -1.66 -23.67 -35.23
C SER A 9 -1.59 -23.63 -34.02
N ILE A 10 -1.30 -23.86 -33.98
CA ILE A 10 -1.07 -23.92 -33.05
C ILE A 10 -1.15 -23.09 -32.15
N LEU A 11 -1.16 -22.93 -32.44
CA LEU A 11 -1.11 -22.27 -31.87
C LEU A 11 -1.63 -21.60 -31.16
N ALA A 12 -1.59 -21.69 -31.51
CA ALA A 12 -1.82 -21.04 -31.19
C ALA A 12 -2.41 -20.67 -30.21
N GLY A 13 -2.52 -20.57 -30.35
CA GLY A 13 -3.07 -20.00 -29.67
C GLY A 13 -3.06 -20.06 -28.51
N VAL A 14 -2.97 -20.31 -28.66
CA VAL A 14 -3.04 -20.56 -27.86
C VAL A 14 -2.83 -19.88 -26.90
N ALA A 15 -2.43 -19.90 -26.99
CA ALA A 15 -1.93 -19.45 -26.14
C ALA A 15 -2.40 -18.39 -25.61
N ALA A 16 -2.17 -17.93 -26.15
CA ALA A 16 -2.50 -16.83 -25.92
C ALA A 16 -3.43 -16.68 -24.97
N VAL A 17 -4.05 -16.95 -25.40
CA VAL A 17 -5.00 -17.13 -24.72
C VAL A 17 -4.80 -17.01 -23.36
N THR A 18 -4.19 -17.79 -23.08
CA THR A 18 -3.95 -17.98 -21.84
C THR A 18 -3.60 -16.80 -21.22
N THR A 19 -2.87 -16.16 -21.82
CA THR A 19 -2.38 -15.07 -21.28
C THR A 19 -3.43 -14.20 -20.84
N ALA A 20 -4.37 -14.09 -21.53
CA ALA A 20 -5.44 -13.26 -21.19
C ALA A 20 -5.88 -13.58 -19.80
N GLY A 21 -5.98 -14.77 -19.55
CA GLY A 21 -6.46 -15.16 -18.26
C GLY A 21 -5.58 -14.65 -17.16
N CYS A 22 -4.34 -14.58 -17.41
CA CYS A 22 -3.44 -14.14 -16.38
C CYS A 22 -3.66 -12.71 -15.99
N LEU A 23 -4.10 -11.92 -16.89
CA LEU A 23 -4.26 -10.54 -16.57
C LEU A 23 -5.39 -10.27 -15.62
N GLY A 24 -6.40 -11.05 -15.71
CA GLY A 24 -7.54 -10.82 -14.85
C GLY A 24 -7.20 -11.24 -13.45
N GLY A 25 -7.50 -10.48 -12.50
CA GLY A 25 -7.33 -10.84 -11.12
C GLY A 25 -5.95 -10.68 -10.57
N SER A 26 -4.99 -10.32 -11.41
CA SER A 26 -3.65 -10.24 -10.91
C SER A 26 -3.44 -9.13 -9.89
N ASP A 27 -4.26 -8.11 -9.92
CA ASP A 27 -4.10 -7.03 -8.95
C ASP A 27 -4.31 -7.50 -7.53
N GLU A 28 -5.33 -8.28 -7.30
CA GLU A 28 -5.58 -8.77 -5.96
C GLU A 28 -4.47 -9.68 -5.50
N ASP A 29 -3.96 -10.51 -6.38
CA ASP A 29 -2.89 -11.41 -6.02
C ASP A 29 -1.64 -10.64 -5.66
N ILE A 30 -1.34 -9.58 -6.39
CA ILE A 30 -0.17 -8.77 -6.10
C ILE A 30 -0.29 -8.11 -4.75
N GLN A 31 -1.46 -7.56 -4.43
CA GLN A 31 -1.67 -6.94 -3.14
C GLN A 31 -1.48 -7.93 -2.01
N SER A 32 -2.01 -9.13 -2.19
CA SER A 32 -1.90 -10.16 -1.18
C SER A 32 -0.45 -10.58 -0.96
N GLU A 33 0.32 -10.69 -2.04
CA GLU A 33 1.73 -11.05 -1.92
C GLU A 33 2.53 -9.96 -1.23
N THR A 34 2.20 -8.70 -1.49
CA THR A 34 2.95 -7.60 -0.93
C THR A 34 2.73 -7.46 0.57
N TYR A 35 1.48 -7.59 1.01
CA TYR A 35 1.14 -7.28 2.39
C TYR A 35 0.66 -8.49 3.20
N GLY A 36 0.46 -9.64 2.56
CA GLY A 36 -0.11 -10.80 3.24
C GLY A 36 -1.49 -10.47 3.74
N ASP A 37 -1.75 -10.78 4.98
CA ASP A 37 -3.05 -10.54 5.60
C ASP A 37 -3.15 -9.20 6.31
N TRP A 38 -2.13 -8.35 6.14
CA TRP A 38 -2.02 -7.12 6.92
C TRP A 38 -3.28 -6.25 6.86
N PHE A 39 -3.86 -6.13 5.67
CA PHE A 39 -5.01 -5.25 5.48
C PHE A 39 -6.36 -5.92 5.67
N ARG A 40 -6.39 -7.15 6.17
CA ARG A 40 -7.65 -7.80 6.45
C ARG A 40 -8.33 -7.03 7.57
N GLY A 41 -9.50 -6.49 7.31
CA GLY A 41 -10.23 -5.69 8.29
C GLY A 41 -9.76 -4.26 8.43
N ALA A 42 -8.82 -3.83 7.59
CA ALA A 42 -8.33 -2.45 7.65
C ALA A 42 -9.36 -1.48 7.10
N ASN A 43 -9.41 -0.31 7.68
CA ASN A 43 -10.24 0.77 7.18
C ASN A 43 -9.56 1.46 6.02
N ASN A 44 -10.32 1.81 5.01
CA ASN A 44 -9.86 2.66 3.91
C ASN A 44 -8.80 2.03 3.01
N PHE A 45 -8.65 0.72 3.04
CA PHE A 45 -7.71 0.07 2.12
C PHE A 45 -8.43 -0.25 0.82
N GLU A 46 -7.99 0.34 -0.28
CA GLU A 46 -8.58 0.13 -1.60
C GLU A 46 -7.49 -0.18 -2.63
N GLY A 47 -6.37 -0.72 -2.18
CA GLY A 47 -5.24 -1.00 -3.05
C GLY A 47 -4.11 -0.03 -2.77
N THR A 48 -2.98 -0.25 -3.41
CA THR A 48 -1.81 0.60 -3.23
C THR A 48 -1.89 1.79 -4.18
N VAL A 49 -1.69 2.97 -3.65
CA VAL A 49 -1.66 4.19 -4.45
C VAL A 49 -0.23 4.44 -4.88
N ASP A 50 0.00 4.56 -6.17
CA ASP A 50 1.34 4.74 -6.72
C ASP A 50 1.76 6.19 -6.64
N ARG A 51 2.85 6.45 -5.93
CA ARG A 51 3.43 7.78 -5.78
C ARG A 51 4.94 7.74 -6.07
N THR A 52 5.36 6.82 -6.93
CA THR A 52 6.79 6.64 -7.21
C THR A 52 7.41 7.82 -7.94
N ASP A 53 6.60 8.71 -8.51
CA ASP A 53 7.07 9.90 -9.20
C ASP A 53 7.18 11.13 -8.29
N ARG A 54 7.01 10.95 -6.98
CA ARG A 54 7.00 12.07 -6.04
C ARG A 54 8.20 12.02 -5.12
N SER A 55 8.68 13.18 -4.71
CA SER A 55 9.77 13.24 -3.74
C SER A 55 9.24 13.32 -2.31
N ASP A 56 7.98 13.70 -2.15
CA ASP A 56 7.33 13.60 -0.85
C ASP A 56 5.85 13.28 -1.04
N VAL A 57 5.29 12.63 -0.03
CA VAL A 57 3.92 12.13 -0.06
C VAL A 57 3.30 12.40 1.29
N THR A 58 2.04 12.80 1.29
CA THR A 58 1.30 13.05 2.54
C THR A 58 0.27 11.96 2.75
N VAL A 59 0.18 11.46 3.97
CA VAL A 59 -0.82 10.50 4.42
C VAL A 59 -1.62 11.15 5.54
N ASP A 60 -2.94 11.17 5.40
CA ASP A 60 -3.79 11.73 6.45
C ASP A 60 -3.94 10.73 7.59
N VAL A 61 -3.78 11.20 8.81
CA VAL A 61 -3.97 10.39 10.01
C VAL A 61 -5.32 10.79 10.61
N GLY A 62 -6.25 9.86 10.59
CA GLY A 62 -7.63 10.15 10.97
C GLY A 62 -8.50 10.42 9.76
N ALA A 63 -8.26 9.71 8.66
CA ALA A 63 -9.03 9.86 7.45
C ALA A 63 -10.41 9.23 7.60
N GLY A 64 -11.30 9.56 6.71
CA GLY A 64 -12.65 9.02 6.71
C GLY A 64 -13.38 9.40 7.97
N SER A 65 -13.87 8.43 8.69
CA SER A 65 -14.58 8.66 9.94
C SER A 65 -13.63 8.99 11.09
N GLY A 66 -12.34 9.00 10.83
CA GLY A 66 -11.34 9.34 11.84
C GLY A 66 -10.50 8.17 12.31
N LEU A 67 -10.77 6.97 11.85
CA LEU A 67 -10.06 5.76 12.30
C LEU A 67 -9.33 5.09 11.14
N ALA A 68 -8.73 5.88 10.25
CA ALA A 68 -8.05 5.33 9.08
C ALA A 68 -6.86 6.19 8.70
N PHE A 69 -5.95 5.59 7.94
CA PHE A 69 -4.89 6.33 7.24
C PHE A 69 -5.36 6.54 5.79
N GLY A 70 -5.07 7.68 5.23
CA GLY A 70 -5.53 7.97 3.88
C GLY A 70 -4.46 8.58 3.01
N PRO A 71 -3.97 7.85 2.02
CA PRO A 71 -4.32 6.47 1.65
C PRO A 71 -3.72 5.45 2.63
N ALA A 72 -4.34 4.29 2.71
CA ALA A 72 -3.86 3.25 3.64
C ALA A 72 -2.55 2.63 3.16
N ALA A 73 -2.35 2.52 1.86
CA ALA A 73 -1.12 1.95 1.30
C ALA A 73 -0.62 2.82 0.18
N VAL A 74 0.69 3.11 0.19
CA VAL A 74 1.33 3.89 -0.87
C VAL A 74 2.58 3.18 -1.34
N ARG A 75 2.88 3.32 -2.63
CA ARG A 75 4.15 2.86 -3.20
C ARG A 75 4.98 4.08 -3.54
N ILE A 76 6.22 4.10 -3.07
CA ILE A 76 7.13 5.23 -3.29
C ILE A 76 8.48 4.70 -3.75
N SER A 77 9.32 5.61 -4.23
CA SER A 77 10.70 5.28 -4.60
C SER A 77 11.63 5.51 -3.42
N VAL A 78 12.77 4.83 -3.43
CA VAL A 78 13.81 5.06 -2.43
C VAL A 78 14.16 6.54 -2.43
N GLY A 79 14.28 7.11 -1.25
CA GLY A 79 14.61 8.53 -1.07
C GLY A 79 13.42 9.44 -0.88
N THR A 80 12.21 8.89 -1.01
CA THR A 80 10.99 9.69 -0.83
C THR A 80 10.72 9.87 0.66
N THR A 81 10.23 11.04 1.02
CA THR A 81 9.78 11.33 2.37
C THR A 81 8.27 11.20 2.45
N VAL A 82 7.79 10.46 3.44
CA VAL A 82 6.36 10.39 3.71
C VAL A 82 6.08 11.27 4.93
N ARG A 83 5.09 12.12 4.81
CA ARG A 83 4.65 12.97 5.90
C ARG A 83 3.24 12.56 6.30
N TRP A 84 3.07 12.19 7.56
CA TRP A 84 1.76 11.87 8.10
C TRP A 84 1.23 13.14 8.74
N GLU A 85 0.00 13.50 8.40
CA GLU A 85 -0.61 14.75 8.85
C GLU A 85 -1.94 14.45 9.54
N TRP A 86 -2.10 14.91 10.76
CA TRP A 86 -3.28 14.63 11.58
C TRP A 86 -4.44 15.51 11.16
N THR A 87 -5.61 14.89 11.04
CA THR A 87 -6.84 15.59 10.64
C THR A 87 -7.58 16.18 11.83
N GLY A 88 -7.27 15.74 13.02
CA GLY A 88 -8.00 16.14 14.24
C GLY A 88 -9.22 15.29 14.50
N ARG A 89 -9.45 14.25 13.69
CA ARG A 89 -10.64 13.41 13.86
C ARG A 89 -10.25 12.07 14.46
N GLY A 90 -11.18 11.46 15.22
CA GLY A 90 -11.03 10.10 15.72
C GLY A 90 -10.29 9.95 17.02
N GLY A 91 -9.92 11.05 17.66
CA GLY A 91 -9.20 11.02 18.93
C GLY A 91 -7.70 11.04 18.72
N GLN A 92 -6.96 10.49 19.64
CA GLN A 92 -5.50 10.47 19.55
C GLN A 92 -5.02 9.39 18.64
N HIS A 93 -4.01 9.69 17.84
CA HIS A 93 -3.42 8.74 16.89
C HIS A 93 -1.91 8.83 16.93
N ASN A 94 -1.27 7.71 16.58
CA ASN A 94 0.17 7.70 16.33
C ASN A 94 0.44 6.87 15.08
N VAL A 95 1.70 6.83 14.66
CA VAL A 95 2.17 6.05 13.53
C VAL A 95 3.31 5.21 14.05
N VAL A 96 3.14 3.89 14.10
CA VAL A 96 4.15 3.00 14.67
C VAL A 96 4.39 1.85 13.71
N GLU A 97 5.61 1.78 13.18
CA GLU A 97 5.98 0.71 12.26
C GLU A 97 6.22 -0.57 13.05
N GLU A 98 5.83 -1.72 12.49
CA GLU A 98 5.78 -2.97 13.26
C GLU A 98 7.15 -3.42 13.78
N ASP A 99 8.22 -3.06 13.08
CA ASP A 99 9.58 -3.43 13.50
C ASP A 99 10.34 -2.27 14.15
N GLY A 100 9.67 -1.15 14.34
CA GLY A 100 10.28 -0.01 15.01
C GLY A 100 11.13 0.88 14.14
N VAL A 101 11.01 0.77 12.82
CA VAL A 101 11.79 1.61 11.90
C VAL A 101 11.44 3.07 12.09
N PHE A 102 10.16 3.36 12.34
CA PHE A 102 9.74 4.72 12.66
C PHE A 102 8.58 4.67 13.65
N GLU A 103 8.46 5.72 14.43
CA GLU A 103 7.42 5.78 15.44
C GLU A 103 7.18 7.24 15.82
N SER A 104 5.92 7.69 15.75
CA SER A 104 5.57 9.03 16.17
C SER A 104 5.08 9.02 17.61
N ASP A 105 4.97 10.21 18.18
CA ASP A 105 4.24 10.38 19.44
C ASP A 105 2.74 10.32 19.17
N LEU A 106 1.96 10.26 20.22
CA LEU A 106 0.51 10.38 20.12
C LEU A 106 0.15 11.84 19.97
N TYR A 107 -0.62 12.16 18.96
CA TYR A 107 -1.10 13.51 18.71
C TYR A 107 -2.60 13.47 18.51
N PHE A 108 -3.24 14.61 18.74
CA PHE A 108 -4.66 14.73 18.75
C PHE A 108 -5.10 15.90 17.87
N ASP A 109 -4.28 16.94 17.76
CA ASP A 109 -4.69 18.18 17.11
C ASP A 109 -4.50 18.14 15.61
N GLU A 110 -5.44 18.75 14.90
CA GLU A 110 -5.33 18.93 13.48
C GLU A 110 -4.05 19.69 13.16
N GLY A 111 -3.34 19.28 12.13
CA GLY A 111 -2.14 19.96 11.68
C GLY A 111 -0.84 19.43 12.23
N GLU A 112 -0.89 18.50 13.20
CA GLU A 112 0.33 17.84 13.64
C GLU A 112 0.88 17.00 12.51
N THR A 113 2.21 16.86 12.46
CA THR A 113 2.86 16.09 11.40
C THR A 113 3.99 15.24 11.96
N PHE A 114 4.27 14.15 11.25
CA PHE A 114 5.40 13.28 11.50
C PHE A 114 5.94 12.85 10.15
N SER A 115 7.25 12.85 9.94
CA SER A 115 7.83 12.53 8.65
C SER A 115 8.93 11.49 8.80
N HIS A 116 9.10 10.68 7.76
CA HIS A 116 10.19 9.72 7.69
C HIS A 116 10.63 9.60 6.23
N THR A 117 11.95 9.61 5.99
CA THR A 117 12.51 9.42 4.65
C THR A 117 12.96 7.98 4.53
N PHE A 118 12.58 7.32 3.44
CA PHE A 118 12.82 5.90 3.23
C PHE A 118 14.04 5.70 2.35
N ASP A 119 15.11 5.18 2.92
CA ASP A 119 16.38 5.03 2.21
C ASP A 119 16.60 3.64 1.63
N GLY A 120 15.74 2.69 1.91
CA GLY A 120 15.89 1.33 1.40
C GLY A 120 14.58 0.73 0.96
N PRO A 121 14.63 -0.18 -0.02
CA PRO A 121 13.41 -0.82 -0.50
C PRO A 121 12.85 -1.78 0.53
N GLY A 122 11.57 -2.02 0.44
CA GLY A 122 10.90 -2.97 1.33
C GLY A 122 9.47 -2.57 1.58
N VAL A 123 8.82 -3.32 2.44
CA VAL A 123 7.44 -3.05 2.85
C VAL A 123 7.45 -2.71 4.32
N TYR A 124 6.94 -1.55 4.66
CA TYR A 124 6.93 -1.04 6.02
C TYR A 124 5.48 -0.93 6.47
N ARG A 125 5.06 -1.81 7.37
CA ARG A 125 3.68 -1.87 7.85
C ARG A 125 3.59 -1.14 9.18
N TYR A 126 2.56 -0.31 9.33
CA TYR A 126 2.43 0.50 10.53
C TYR A 126 0.99 0.54 11.01
N VAL A 127 0.81 0.92 12.25
CA VAL A 127 -0.51 0.97 12.89
C VAL A 127 -0.64 2.24 13.69
N CYS A 128 -1.88 2.58 14.01
CA CYS A 128 -2.17 3.50 15.12
C CYS A 128 -2.46 2.61 16.32
N THR A 129 -1.62 2.66 17.34
CA THR A 129 -1.72 1.69 18.44
C THR A 129 -3.05 1.76 19.20
N PRO A 130 -3.62 2.94 19.50
CA PRO A 130 -4.90 2.94 20.19
C PRO A 130 -6.07 2.41 19.36
N HIS A 131 -5.93 2.38 18.03
CA HIS A 131 -7.03 1.97 17.16
C HIS A 131 -6.69 0.78 16.27
N GLN A 132 -5.63 0.05 16.60
CA GLN A 132 -5.17 -1.07 15.80
C GLN A 132 -6.27 -2.12 15.63
N THR A 133 -6.96 -2.46 16.69
CA THR A 133 -8.02 -3.47 16.64
C THR A 133 -9.26 -2.97 15.93
N GLN A 134 -9.33 -1.68 15.67
CA GLN A 134 -10.45 -1.09 14.94
C GLN A 134 -10.14 -0.89 13.47
N GLY A 135 -8.98 -1.39 13.01
CA GLY A 135 -8.66 -1.36 11.60
C GLY A 135 -7.84 -0.17 11.13
N MET A 136 -7.19 0.55 12.04
CA MET A 136 -6.36 1.70 11.65
C MET A 136 -4.95 1.23 11.34
N LEU A 137 -4.78 0.74 10.12
CA LEU A 137 -3.54 0.10 9.63
C LEU A 137 -3.08 0.76 8.34
N GLY A 138 -1.79 0.79 8.11
CA GLY A 138 -1.23 1.33 6.89
C GLY A 138 0.03 0.62 6.46
N ALA A 139 0.53 0.95 5.29
CA ALA A 139 1.79 0.41 4.79
C ALA A 139 2.41 1.34 3.76
N VAL A 140 3.74 1.30 3.69
CA VAL A 140 4.50 1.98 2.66
C VAL A 140 5.33 0.92 1.96
N GLU A 141 5.17 0.81 0.66
CA GLU A 141 5.99 -0.07 -0.18
C GLU A 141 7.02 0.81 -0.86
N VAL A 142 8.31 0.52 -0.67
CA VAL A 142 9.41 1.32 -1.22
C VAL A 142 10.09 0.51 -2.29
N VAL A 143 10.17 1.06 -3.50
CA VAL A 143 10.81 0.41 -4.64
C VAL A 143 11.94 1.28 -5.15
N GLU A 144 12.86 0.65 -5.86
CA GLU A 144 14.02 1.38 -6.41
C GLU A 144 13.74 2.13 -7.69
#